data_fdf65e53c676af478ca661d00adb7df1
#
_entry.id   fdf65e53c676af478ca661d00adb7df1
#
_cell.length_a   1.000
_cell.length_b   1.000
_cell.length_c   1.000
_cell.angle_alpha   90.00
_cell.angle_beta   90.00
_cell.angle_gamma   90.00
#
_symmetry.space_group_name_H-M   'P 1'
#
loop_
_entity.id
_entity.type
_entity.pdbx_description
1 polymer ?
#
loop_
_entity_poly.entity_id
_entity_poly.type
_entity_poly.pdbx_seq_one_letter_code
_entity_poly.pdbx_strand_id
1 'polypeptide(L)'
;MRIDIISVAPNLLESPFNHSIIKRAQDKGLAEIVIHDLRKFGLGNYKQIDDTQFGGGAGMVLMIEPISNCIKQLLTERDYDEVIYMTPDAKTLNQSTANTLSLKENILILTGHYKGVDQRIRDKYITKEISIGDYVLTGGELAAAVLVDAVVRLIPGVIGDEQSALTDSFQDNLLSPPVYTRPAEFEGMKVPDVLLSGNFPKIDDWRSDQAYKRTQQIRPDLLKDE
;
A
#
# COMPACT_ATOMS: atom_id res chain seq x y z
N MET A 1 6.19 11.63 -7.85
CA MET A 1 6.58 10.78 -6.70
C MET A 1 7.57 9.73 -7.16
N ARG A 2 8.62 9.45 -6.37
CA ARG A 2 9.55 8.33 -6.57
C ARG A 2 9.38 7.30 -5.44
N ILE A 3 9.30 6.01 -5.81
CA ILE A 3 9.25 4.89 -4.87
C ILE A 3 10.34 3.89 -5.23
N ASP A 4 11.29 3.71 -4.33
CA ASP A 4 12.35 2.71 -4.42
C ASP A 4 12.00 1.53 -3.52
N ILE A 5 12.13 0.29 -4.02
CA ILE A 5 11.76 -0.92 -3.27
C ILE A 5 12.96 -1.87 -3.22
N ILE A 6 13.48 -2.14 -2.04
CA ILE A 6 14.51 -3.15 -1.80
C ILE A 6 13.83 -4.51 -1.64
N SER A 7 14.17 -5.47 -2.49
CA SER A 7 13.54 -6.80 -2.53
C SER A 7 14.55 -7.91 -2.72
N VAL A 8 14.27 -9.07 -2.16
CA VAL A 8 15.01 -10.31 -2.41
C VAL A 8 14.42 -11.12 -3.56
N ALA A 9 13.20 -10.79 -3.98
CA ALA A 9 12.47 -11.44 -5.07
C ALA A 9 11.84 -10.39 -6.02
N PRO A 10 12.65 -9.57 -6.72
CA PRO A 10 12.19 -8.43 -7.52
C PRO A 10 11.15 -8.80 -8.58
N ASN A 11 11.23 -9.99 -9.16
CA ASN A 11 10.31 -10.46 -10.19
C ASN A 11 8.85 -10.56 -9.72
N LEU A 12 8.59 -10.71 -8.40
CA LEU A 12 7.24 -10.70 -7.84
C LEU A 12 6.56 -9.33 -7.97
N LEU A 13 7.33 -8.27 -8.14
CA LEU A 13 6.84 -6.89 -8.25
C LEU A 13 6.66 -6.43 -9.70
N GLU A 14 7.15 -7.15 -10.68
CA GLU A 14 7.06 -6.76 -12.09
C GLU A 14 5.60 -6.67 -12.57
N SER A 15 4.81 -7.72 -12.30
CA SER A 15 3.43 -7.78 -12.77
C SER A 15 2.54 -6.66 -12.18
N PRO A 16 2.48 -6.42 -10.85
CA PRO A 16 1.65 -5.36 -10.25
C PRO A 16 1.94 -3.97 -10.82
N PHE A 17 3.19 -3.68 -11.15
CA PHE A 17 3.59 -2.32 -11.56
C PHE A 17 3.60 -2.09 -13.06
N ASN A 18 3.54 -3.16 -13.86
CA ASN A 18 3.58 -3.08 -15.32
C ASN A 18 2.20 -3.15 -15.99
N HIS A 19 1.13 -3.01 -15.22
CA HIS A 19 -0.24 -3.07 -15.75
C HIS A 19 -1.14 -1.97 -15.17
N SER A 20 -2.28 -1.74 -15.87
CA SER A 20 -3.41 -0.91 -15.43
C SER A 20 -3.03 0.51 -14.96
N ILE A 21 -3.55 0.94 -13.83
CA ILE A 21 -3.44 2.31 -13.28
C ILE A 21 -1.98 2.66 -12.96
N ILE A 22 -1.26 1.75 -12.30
CA ILE A 22 0.13 1.99 -11.88
C ILE A 22 1.04 2.17 -13.11
N LYS A 23 0.90 1.31 -14.13
CA LYS A 23 1.64 1.50 -15.38
C LYS A 23 1.34 2.86 -16.01
N ARG A 24 0.06 3.24 -16.11
CA ARG A 24 -0.32 4.54 -16.67
C ARG A 24 0.23 5.73 -15.89
N ALA A 25 0.31 5.63 -14.56
CA ALA A 25 0.92 6.66 -13.72
C ALA A 25 2.40 6.82 -14.04
N GLN A 26 3.12 5.71 -14.23
CA GLN A 26 4.52 5.73 -14.63
C GLN A 26 4.70 6.27 -16.07
N ASP A 27 3.89 5.82 -17.02
CA ASP A 27 3.93 6.29 -18.42
C ASP A 27 3.68 7.80 -18.54
N LYS A 28 2.89 8.37 -17.62
CA LYS A 28 2.64 9.83 -17.51
C LYS A 28 3.69 10.59 -16.70
N GLY A 29 4.68 9.92 -16.11
CA GLY A 29 5.69 10.53 -15.25
C GLY A 29 5.16 11.02 -13.90
N LEU A 30 3.96 10.60 -13.47
CA LEU A 30 3.37 10.97 -12.18
C LEU A 30 3.97 10.17 -11.02
N ALA A 31 4.37 8.93 -11.28
CA ALA A 31 5.09 8.08 -10.34
C ALA A 31 6.25 7.39 -11.07
N GLU A 32 7.35 7.17 -10.35
CA GLU A 32 8.47 6.36 -10.79
C GLU A 32 8.72 5.28 -9.74
N ILE A 33 8.65 3.99 -10.13
CA ILE A 33 8.83 2.86 -9.23
C ILE A 33 10.08 2.10 -9.67
N VAL A 34 11.06 1.99 -8.78
CA VAL A 34 12.31 1.29 -9.04
C VAL A 34 12.53 0.19 -8.02
N ILE A 35 12.81 -1.01 -8.52
CA ILE A 35 13.02 -2.20 -7.70
C ILE A 35 14.52 -2.50 -7.64
N HIS A 36 15.05 -2.61 -6.44
CA HIS A 36 16.44 -2.91 -6.15
C HIS A 36 16.57 -4.35 -5.66
N ASP A 37 17.31 -5.16 -6.41
CA ASP A 37 17.62 -6.53 -6.01
C ASP A 37 18.68 -6.52 -4.90
N LEU A 38 18.27 -6.92 -3.70
CA LEU A 38 19.14 -6.99 -2.52
C LEU A 38 20.33 -7.95 -2.72
N ARG A 39 20.19 -8.98 -3.57
CA ARG A 39 21.26 -9.93 -3.85
C ARG A 39 22.48 -9.28 -4.50
N LYS A 40 22.33 -8.14 -5.16
CA LYS A 40 23.45 -7.36 -5.70
C LYS A 40 24.40 -6.85 -4.61
N PHE A 41 23.91 -6.73 -3.38
CA PHE A 41 24.67 -6.31 -2.18
C PHE A 41 25.08 -7.49 -1.30
N GLY A 42 24.76 -8.73 -1.70
CA GLY A 42 25.06 -9.94 -0.97
C GLY A 42 26.57 -10.18 -0.82
N LEU A 43 26.94 -10.85 0.27
CA LEU A 43 28.32 -11.09 0.67
C LEU A 43 28.92 -12.32 -0.01
N GLY A 44 30.23 -12.24 -0.25
CA GLY A 44 30.99 -13.34 -0.81
C GLY A 44 30.60 -13.74 -2.22
N ASN A 45 31.12 -14.85 -2.71
CA ASN A 45 30.92 -15.35 -4.06
C ASN A 45 29.49 -15.84 -4.32
N TYR A 46 28.77 -16.21 -3.26
CA TYR A 46 27.39 -16.73 -3.33
C TYR A 46 26.32 -15.66 -3.16
N LYS A 47 26.72 -14.37 -3.03
CA LYS A 47 25.79 -13.26 -2.84
C LYS A 47 24.82 -13.49 -1.66
N GLN A 48 25.38 -13.96 -0.54
CA GLN A 48 24.62 -14.26 0.66
C GLN A 48 23.98 -13.00 1.25
N ILE A 49 22.68 -13.09 1.57
CA ILE A 49 21.88 -11.98 2.12
C ILE A 49 21.21 -12.32 3.45
N ASP A 50 21.26 -13.58 3.87
CA ASP A 50 20.60 -14.10 5.07
C ASP A 50 21.52 -15.04 5.84
N ASP A 51 21.33 -15.13 7.16
CA ASP A 51 22.11 -16.00 8.05
C ASP A 51 21.25 -16.44 9.24
N THR A 52 21.77 -17.38 10.02
CA THR A 52 21.15 -17.84 11.26
C THR A 52 21.08 -16.73 12.31
N GLN A 53 19.98 -16.69 13.05
CA GLN A 53 19.81 -15.69 14.12
C GLN A 53 20.68 -16.00 15.35
N PHE A 54 21.17 -14.97 16.02
CA PHE A 54 21.77 -15.13 17.33
C PHE A 54 20.76 -15.65 18.35
N GLY A 55 21.20 -16.49 19.28
CA GLY A 55 20.32 -17.13 20.26
C GLY A 55 19.67 -18.43 19.77
N GLY A 56 19.90 -18.83 18.51
CA GLY A 56 19.37 -20.06 17.94
C GLY A 56 17.90 -19.90 17.51
N GLY A 57 17.31 -21.00 17.05
CA GLY A 57 15.94 -21.07 16.56
C GLY A 57 15.87 -21.46 15.08
N ALA A 58 14.66 -21.77 14.61
CA ALA A 58 14.42 -22.16 13.21
C ALA A 58 14.29 -20.94 12.30
N GLY A 59 14.87 -21.05 11.09
CA GLY A 59 14.77 -20.04 10.04
C GLY A 59 15.95 -19.09 9.99
N MET A 60 15.98 -18.28 8.94
CA MET A 60 17.05 -17.32 8.63
C MET A 60 16.57 -15.90 8.89
N VAL A 61 17.50 -14.96 8.98
CA VAL A 61 17.25 -13.51 9.12
C VAL A 61 18.02 -12.78 8.03
N LEU A 62 17.45 -11.79 7.42
CA LEU A 62 18.16 -10.94 6.46
C LEU A 62 19.28 -10.17 7.16
N MET A 63 20.48 -10.30 6.62
CA MET A 63 21.72 -9.77 7.21
C MET A 63 21.75 -8.25 7.19
N ILE A 64 22.36 -7.67 8.21
CA ILE A 64 22.51 -6.21 8.35
C ILE A 64 23.36 -5.59 7.23
N GLU A 65 24.47 -6.21 6.82
CA GLU A 65 25.43 -5.61 5.88
C GLU A 65 24.82 -5.42 4.47
N PRO A 66 24.21 -6.42 3.82
CA PRO A 66 23.59 -6.25 2.52
C PRO A 66 22.52 -5.15 2.52
N ILE A 67 21.63 -5.14 3.52
CA ILE A 67 20.55 -4.15 3.61
C ILE A 67 21.16 -2.76 3.87
N SER A 68 22.07 -2.62 4.83
CA SER A 68 22.72 -1.35 5.15
C SER A 68 23.47 -0.77 3.95
N ASN A 69 24.18 -1.61 3.19
CA ASN A 69 24.93 -1.17 2.01
C ASN A 69 23.98 -0.69 0.91
N CYS A 70 22.87 -1.40 0.67
CA CYS A 70 21.85 -0.99 -0.29
C CYS A 70 21.23 0.36 0.11
N ILE A 71 20.75 0.48 1.36
CA ILE A 71 20.16 1.74 1.87
C ILE A 71 21.15 2.88 1.78
N LYS A 72 22.41 2.71 2.21
CA LYS A 72 23.42 3.76 2.14
C LYS A 72 23.68 4.23 0.72
N GLN A 73 23.77 3.31 -0.25
CA GLN A 73 23.92 3.70 -1.64
C GLN A 73 22.74 4.57 -2.09
N LEU A 74 21.51 4.14 -1.82
CA LEU A 74 20.32 4.89 -2.22
C LEU A 74 20.25 6.28 -1.54
N LEU A 75 20.67 6.39 -0.28
CA LEU A 75 20.77 7.65 0.45
C LEU A 75 21.86 8.59 -0.11
N THR A 76 22.85 8.11 -0.86
CA THR A 76 23.80 8.99 -1.57
C THR A 76 23.22 9.58 -2.85
N GLU A 77 22.21 8.95 -3.42
CA GLU A 77 21.57 9.35 -4.65
C GLU A 77 20.38 10.30 -4.42
N ARG A 78 19.73 10.19 -3.23
CA ARG A 78 18.45 10.84 -2.95
C ARG A 78 18.15 10.93 -1.45
N ASP A 79 17.52 12.03 -1.04
CA ASP A 79 16.87 12.12 0.26
C ASP A 79 15.48 11.46 0.21
N TYR A 80 15.16 10.64 1.21
CA TYR A 80 13.86 9.99 1.33
C TYR A 80 13.05 10.62 2.46
N ASP A 81 11.79 10.95 2.17
CA ASP A 81 10.83 11.45 3.16
C ASP A 81 10.46 10.37 4.18
N GLU A 82 10.40 9.11 3.72
CA GLU A 82 10.12 7.96 4.56
C GLU A 82 10.93 6.74 4.10
N VAL A 83 11.44 5.98 5.05
CA VAL A 83 12.01 4.65 4.87
C VAL A 83 11.10 3.65 5.57
N ILE A 84 10.33 2.91 4.79
CA ILE A 84 9.23 2.06 5.27
C ILE A 84 9.67 0.59 5.28
N TYR A 85 9.44 -0.10 6.39
CA TYR A 85 9.60 -1.55 6.45
C TYR A 85 8.24 -2.25 6.45
N MET A 86 8.03 -3.17 5.49
CA MET A 86 6.82 -3.99 5.43
C MET A 86 6.95 -5.20 6.33
N THR A 87 6.16 -5.25 7.39
CA THR A 87 6.23 -6.31 8.40
C THR A 87 4.88 -6.57 9.05
N PRO A 88 4.51 -7.82 9.39
CA PRO A 88 3.22 -8.12 9.98
C PRO A 88 3.06 -7.63 11.43
N ASP A 89 4.16 -7.36 12.14
CA ASP A 89 4.18 -6.92 13.55
C ASP A 89 4.08 -5.40 13.73
N ALA A 90 3.71 -4.67 12.66
CA ALA A 90 3.55 -3.21 12.67
C ALA A 90 2.08 -2.77 12.75
N LYS A 91 1.86 -1.45 12.82
CA LYS A 91 0.52 -0.86 12.69
C LYS A 91 -0.08 -1.15 11.31
N THR A 92 -1.35 -1.51 11.30
CA THR A 92 -2.07 -1.81 10.05
C THR A 92 -2.25 -0.56 9.19
N LEU A 93 -1.99 -0.70 7.91
CA LEU A 93 -2.24 0.31 6.88
C LEU A 93 -3.73 0.70 6.88
N ASN A 94 -3.99 1.99 6.87
CA ASN A 94 -5.32 2.56 6.69
C ASN A 94 -5.29 3.69 5.66
N GLN A 95 -6.46 4.19 5.27
CA GLN A 95 -6.58 5.22 4.23
C GLN A 95 -5.88 6.52 4.64
N SER A 96 -5.94 6.93 5.91
CA SER A 96 -5.27 8.12 6.42
C SER A 96 -3.74 8.03 6.25
N THR A 97 -3.16 6.86 6.51
CA THR A 97 -1.73 6.61 6.26
C THR A 97 -1.41 6.70 4.76
N ALA A 98 -2.24 6.10 3.89
CA ALA A 98 -2.05 6.18 2.44
C ALA A 98 -2.16 7.63 1.95
N ASN A 99 -3.12 8.41 2.44
CA ASN A 99 -3.28 9.84 2.13
C ASN A 99 -2.01 10.62 2.52
N THR A 100 -1.48 10.39 3.73
CA THR A 100 -0.25 11.06 4.20
C THR A 100 0.95 10.71 3.31
N LEU A 101 1.10 9.44 2.94
CA LEU A 101 2.20 8.97 2.10
C LEU A 101 2.08 9.48 0.66
N SER A 102 0.87 9.68 0.13
CA SER A 102 0.67 10.19 -1.23
C SER A 102 1.17 11.62 -1.45
N LEU A 103 1.38 12.36 -0.35
CA LEU A 103 1.94 13.73 -0.36
C LEU A 103 3.47 13.77 -0.34
N LYS A 104 4.14 12.63 -0.21
CA LYS A 104 5.60 12.52 -0.17
C LYS A 104 6.20 12.51 -1.58
N GLU A 105 7.42 12.99 -1.70
CA GLU A 105 8.14 13.00 -2.99
C GLU A 105 8.94 11.71 -3.21
N ASN A 106 9.62 11.23 -2.16
CA ASN A 106 10.52 10.08 -2.22
C ASN A 106 10.26 9.10 -1.07
N ILE A 107 9.94 7.87 -1.39
CA ILE A 107 9.70 6.79 -0.42
C ILE A 107 10.63 5.62 -0.74
N LEU A 108 11.32 5.11 0.29
CA LEU A 108 12.06 3.87 0.23
C LEU A 108 11.30 2.78 0.99
N ILE A 109 11.05 1.64 0.35
CA ILE A 109 10.35 0.49 0.96
C ILE A 109 11.33 -0.69 1.06
N LEU A 110 11.48 -1.24 2.25
CA LEU A 110 12.19 -2.48 2.51
C LEU A 110 11.19 -3.62 2.66
N THR A 111 11.33 -4.66 1.84
CA THR A 111 10.52 -5.88 1.96
C THR A 111 11.25 -6.90 2.83
N GLY A 112 10.56 -7.47 3.81
CA GLY A 112 11.08 -8.55 4.64
C GLY A 112 10.91 -9.91 4.01
N HIS A 113 11.80 -10.83 4.38
CA HIS A 113 11.71 -12.26 4.07
C HIS A 113 12.16 -13.10 5.27
N TYR A 114 11.94 -14.41 5.21
CA TYR A 114 12.35 -15.36 6.25
C TYR A 114 11.71 -15.00 7.63
N LYS A 115 12.55 -14.80 8.66
CA LYS A 115 12.13 -14.37 10.00
C LYS A 115 12.15 -12.85 10.18
N GLY A 116 12.41 -12.10 9.11
CA GLY A 116 12.50 -10.65 9.11
C GLY A 116 13.93 -10.16 8.84
N VAL A 117 14.20 -8.95 9.29
CA VAL A 117 15.49 -8.26 9.12
C VAL A 117 16.19 -8.12 10.47
N ASP A 118 17.51 -7.93 10.45
CA ASP A 118 18.27 -7.60 11.66
C ASP A 118 17.70 -6.35 12.33
N GLN A 119 17.47 -6.42 13.65
CA GLN A 119 16.82 -5.34 14.42
C GLN A 119 17.54 -3.99 14.28
N ARG A 120 18.87 -4.01 14.14
CA ARG A 120 19.68 -2.79 13.96
C ARG A 120 19.37 -2.03 12.66
N ILE A 121 18.80 -2.71 11.64
CA ILE A 121 18.25 -2.04 10.44
C ILE A 121 17.00 -1.26 10.79
N ARG A 122 16.08 -1.88 11.56
CA ARG A 122 14.85 -1.22 12.02
C ARG A 122 15.19 0.01 12.86
N ASP A 123 16.08 -0.14 13.83
CA ASP A 123 16.46 0.94 14.76
C ASP A 123 17.18 2.12 14.09
N LYS A 124 17.95 1.84 13.03
CA LYS A 124 18.83 2.86 12.44
C LYS A 124 18.25 3.57 11.23
N TYR A 125 17.51 2.85 10.37
CA TYR A 125 17.13 3.37 9.06
C TYR A 125 15.63 3.50 8.86
N ILE A 126 14.82 2.70 9.56
CA ILE A 126 13.38 2.68 9.34
C ILE A 126 12.71 3.85 10.07
N THR A 127 11.97 4.66 9.32
CA THR A 127 11.16 5.77 9.88
C THR A 127 9.73 5.32 10.16
N LYS A 128 9.24 4.31 9.45
CA LYS A 128 7.88 3.81 9.59
C LYS A 128 7.81 2.31 9.30
N GLU A 129 7.04 1.60 10.11
CA GLU A 129 6.73 0.19 9.90
C GLU A 129 5.24 0.04 9.57
N ILE A 130 4.93 -0.80 8.57
CA ILE A 130 3.55 -0.96 8.09
C ILE A 130 3.23 -2.45 7.91
N SER A 131 2.09 -2.86 8.48
CA SER A 131 1.42 -4.13 8.21
C SER A 131 0.24 -3.91 7.26
N ILE A 132 -0.11 -4.90 6.46
CA ILE A 132 -1.34 -4.89 5.65
C ILE A 132 -2.48 -5.72 6.28
N GLY A 133 -2.28 -6.23 7.49
CA GLY A 133 -3.27 -7.00 8.23
C GLY A 133 -2.63 -8.02 9.17
N ASP A 134 -3.44 -8.61 10.05
CA ASP A 134 -3.02 -9.57 11.07
C ASP A 134 -2.87 -10.98 10.49
N TYR A 135 -1.99 -11.12 9.51
CA TYR A 135 -1.61 -12.38 8.88
C TYR A 135 -0.19 -12.31 8.33
N VAL A 136 0.43 -13.47 8.14
CA VAL A 136 1.81 -13.58 7.69
C VAL A 136 1.86 -14.04 6.24
N LEU A 137 2.64 -13.33 5.43
CA LEU A 137 2.98 -13.70 4.05
C LEU A 137 4.36 -14.36 3.98
N THR A 138 4.68 -14.96 2.83
CA THR A 138 6.01 -15.55 2.58
C THR A 138 7.12 -14.51 2.44
N GLY A 139 6.75 -13.26 2.09
CA GLY A 139 7.65 -12.11 1.93
C GLY A 139 6.87 -10.81 1.89
N GLY A 140 7.57 -9.70 1.97
CA GLY A 140 7.00 -8.36 2.01
C GLY A 140 6.64 -7.75 0.65
N GLU A 141 6.96 -8.41 -0.47
CA GLU A 141 6.77 -7.87 -1.82
C GLU A 141 5.31 -7.59 -2.14
N LEU A 142 4.41 -8.53 -1.86
CA LEU A 142 2.97 -8.33 -2.11
C LEU A 142 2.41 -7.25 -1.19
N ALA A 143 2.89 -7.16 0.05
CA ALA A 143 2.53 -6.08 0.97
C ALA A 143 3.00 -4.72 0.44
N ALA A 144 4.22 -4.63 -0.10
CA ALA A 144 4.73 -3.44 -0.76
C ALA A 144 3.89 -3.06 -1.99
N ALA A 145 3.47 -4.06 -2.79
CA ALA A 145 2.61 -3.80 -3.95
C ALA A 145 1.25 -3.21 -3.53
N VAL A 146 0.63 -3.72 -2.47
CA VAL A 146 -0.62 -3.17 -1.89
C VAL A 146 -0.41 -1.73 -1.42
N LEU A 147 0.68 -1.45 -0.69
CA LEU A 147 1.00 -0.08 -0.25
C LEU A 147 1.19 0.86 -1.43
N VAL A 148 1.96 0.46 -2.43
CA VAL A 148 2.21 1.28 -3.63
C VAL A 148 0.92 1.58 -4.37
N ASP A 149 0.05 0.59 -4.59
CA ASP A 149 -1.25 0.78 -5.24
C ASP A 149 -2.14 1.75 -4.46
N ALA A 150 -2.24 1.56 -3.13
CA ALA A 150 -3.02 2.42 -2.25
C ALA A 150 -2.54 3.89 -2.26
N VAL A 151 -1.23 4.11 -2.38
CA VAL A 151 -0.61 5.45 -2.37
C VAL A 151 -0.65 6.10 -3.75
N VAL A 152 -0.20 5.40 -4.80
CA VAL A 152 -0.05 5.97 -6.15
C VAL A 152 -1.39 6.37 -6.75
N ARG A 153 -2.48 5.62 -6.47
CA ARG A 153 -3.81 5.97 -6.96
C ARG A 153 -4.33 7.32 -6.45
N LEU A 154 -3.79 7.82 -5.34
CA LEU A 154 -4.16 9.11 -4.72
C LEU A 154 -3.43 10.31 -5.33
N ILE A 155 -2.41 10.08 -6.13
CA ILE A 155 -1.65 11.16 -6.79
C ILE A 155 -2.56 11.82 -7.83
N PRO A 156 -2.68 13.18 -7.83
CA PRO A 156 -3.49 13.89 -8.81
C PRO A 156 -3.16 13.50 -10.26
N GLY A 157 -4.20 13.25 -11.07
CA GLY A 157 -4.07 12.85 -12.47
C GLY A 157 -3.79 11.37 -12.73
N VAL A 158 -3.60 10.54 -11.70
CA VAL A 158 -3.44 9.07 -11.82
C VAL A 158 -4.78 8.42 -12.15
N ILE A 159 -5.83 8.72 -11.37
CA ILE A 159 -7.20 8.33 -11.68
C ILE A 159 -7.84 9.45 -12.51
N GLY A 160 -8.61 9.08 -13.53
CA GLY A 160 -9.16 10.04 -14.49
C GLY A 160 -10.27 10.96 -13.93
N ASP A 161 -10.88 10.58 -12.82
CA ASP A 161 -11.89 11.39 -12.11
C ASP A 161 -11.43 11.57 -10.66
N GLU A 162 -10.97 12.80 -10.34
CA GLU A 162 -10.49 13.15 -9.02
C GLU A 162 -11.57 13.02 -7.94
N GLN A 163 -12.85 13.23 -8.31
CA GLN A 163 -13.96 13.03 -7.39
C GLN A 163 -14.16 11.56 -7.01
N SER A 164 -13.76 10.63 -7.87
CA SER A 164 -13.87 9.19 -7.59
C SER A 164 -13.04 8.79 -6.37
N ALA A 165 -11.83 9.33 -6.22
CA ALA A 165 -10.97 9.04 -5.08
C ALA A 165 -11.52 9.63 -3.76
N LEU A 166 -12.21 10.78 -3.82
CA LEU A 166 -12.81 11.45 -2.66
C LEU A 166 -14.10 10.77 -2.16
N THR A 167 -14.78 10.01 -3.03
CA THR A 167 -16.02 9.30 -2.68
C THR A 167 -15.81 7.82 -2.34
N ASP A 168 -14.58 7.35 -2.34
CA ASP A 168 -14.22 5.99 -1.92
C ASP A 168 -14.42 5.79 -0.42
N SER A 169 -14.56 4.52 -0.01
CA SER A 169 -14.64 4.15 1.40
C SER A 169 -13.45 4.69 2.20
N PHE A 170 -13.69 5.04 3.46
CA PHE A 170 -12.71 5.50 4.46
C PHE A 170 -12.19 6.94 4.29
N GLN A 171 -12.65 7.71 3.31
CA GLN A 171 -12.25 9.13 3.21
C GLN A 171 -12.87 9.97 4.34
N ASP A 172 -14.15 9.73 4.65
CA ASP A 172 -14.89 10.41 5.72
C ASP A 172 -15.25 9.44 6.87
N ASN A 173 -14.41 8.45 7.13
CA ASN A 173 -14.68 7.36 8.09
C ASN A 173 -15.97 6.57 7.78
N LEU A 174 -16.47 6.61 6.56
CA LEU A 174 -17.64 5.87 6.11
C LEU A 174 -17.26 4.83 5.04
N LEU A 175 -18.06 3.79 4.96
CA LEU A 175 -18.06 2.88 3.82
C LEU A 175 -18.86 3.49 2.68
N SER A 176 -18.42 3.28 1.44
CA SER A 176 -19.17 3.74 0.25
C SER A 176 -20.58 3.14 0.22
N PRO A 177 -21.58 3.92 -0.26
CA PRO A 177 -22.94 3.44 -0.44
C PRO A 177 -23.00 2.33 -1.50
N PRO A 178 -24.08 1.54 -1.55
CA PRO A 178 -24.28 0.57 -2.61
C PRO A 178 -24.40 1.27 -3.98
N VAL A 179 -23.79 0.66 -4.99
CA VAL A 179 -23.78 1.15 -6.37
C VAL A 179 -24.58 0.21 -7.28
N TYR A 180 -25.23 0.78 -8.28
CA TYR A 180 -26.06 0.05 -9.24
C TYR A 180 -25.63 0.44 -10.66
N THR A 181 -25.73 -0.54 -11.58
CA THR A 181 -25.49 -0.35 -13.01
C THR A 181 -26.70 -0.84 -13.82
N ARG A 182 -26.68 -0.67 -15.12
CA ARG A 182 -27.69 -1.16 -16.05
C ARG A 182 -27.67 -2.69 -16.14
N PRO A 183 -28.84 -3.34 -16.33
CA PRO A 183 -30.18 -2.77 -16.47
C PRO A 183 -30.79 -2.31 -15.15
N ALA A 184 -31.88 -1.48 -15.22
CA ALA A 184 -32.59 -0.96 -14.03
C ALA A 184 -33.37 -2.05 -13.27
N GLU A 185 -33.63 -3.20 -13.89
CA GLU A 185 -34.22 -4.38 -13.28
C GLU A 185 -33.49 -5.63 -13.77
N PHE A 186 -33.10 -6.49 -12.86
CA PHE A 186 -32.44 -7.75 -13.14
C PHE A 186 -32.98 -8.85 -12.22
N GLU A 187 -33.61 -9.88 -12.80
CA GLU A 187 -34.21 -11.03 -12.07
C GLU A 187 -35.17 -10.60 -10.95
N GLY A 188 -36.00 -9.57 -11.20
CA GLY A 188 -36.96 -9.03 -10.22
C GLY A 188 -36.35 -8.05 -9.21
N MET A 189 -35.03 -7.88 -9.17
CA MET A 189 -34.35 -6.90 -8.34
C MET A 189 -34.26 -5.55 -9.06
N LYS A 190 -34.77 -4.49 -8.41
CA LYS A 190 -34.86 -3.15 -9.01
C LYS A 190 -33.82 -2.20 -8.40
N VAL A 191 -33.31 -1.30 -9.25
CA VAL A 191 -32.57 -0.12 -8.79
C VAL A 191 -33.51 0.76 -7.99
N PRO A 192 -33.12 1.32 -6.84
CA PRO A 192 -33.94 2.27 -6.08
C PRO A 192 -34.41 3.45 -6.95
N ASP A 193 -35.73 3.78 -6.91
CA ASP A 193 -36.33 4.81 -7.74
C ASP A 193 -35.67 6.20 -7.59
N VAL A 194 -35.16 6.51 -6.39
CA VAL A 194 -34.43 7.76 -6.12
C VAL A 194 -33.22 7.92 -7.03
N LEU A 195 -32.50 6.81 -7.35
CA LEU A 195 -31.33 6.83 -8.22
C LEU A 195 -31.71 7.04 -9.71
N LEU A 196 -32.93 6.76 -10.06
CA LEU A 196 -33.47 6.93 -11.42
C LEU A 196 -34.15 8.30 -11.60
N SER A 197 -34.34 9.06 -10.52
CA SER A 197 -35.14 10.31 -10.51
C SER A 197 -34.47 11.49 -11.20
N GLY A 198 -33.13 11.49 -11.35
CA GLY A 198 -32.38 12.67 -11.81
C GLY A 198 -32.32 13.82 -10.79
N ASN A 199 -32.86 13.65 -9.58
CA ASN A 199 -32.84 14.66 -8.52
C ASN A 199 -31.58 14.50 -7.69
N PHE A 200 -30.50 15.19 -8.08
CA PHE A 200 -29.17 15.04 -7.46
C PHE A 200 -29.17 15.26 -5.93
N PRO A 201 -29.82 16.29 -5.36
CA PRO A 201 -29.88 16.45 -3.92
C PRO A 201 -30.44 15.21 -3.18
N LYS A 202 -31.58 14.66 -3.69
CA LYS A 202 -32.17 13.45 -3.09
C LYS A 202 -31.32 12.21 -3.29
N ILE A 203 -30.59 12.14 -4.38
CA ILE A 203 -29.63 11.04 -4.63
C ILE A 203 -28.46 11.11 -3.63
N ASP A 204 -27.95 12.30 -3.36
CA ASP A 204 -26.84 12.50 -2.42
C ASP A 204 -27.28 12.25 -0.97
N ASP A 205 -28.47 12.70 -0.57
CA ASP A 205 -29.08 12.36 0.73
C ASP A 205 -29.22 10.84 0.91
N TRP A 206 -29.73 10.16 -0.14
CA TRP A 206 -29.87 8.71 -0.12
C TRP A 206 -28.50 7.99 -0.01
N ARG A 207 -27.50 8.44 -0.77
CA ARG A 207 -26.14 7.89 -0.71
C ARG A 207 -25.55 8.03 0.69
N SER A 208 -25.66 9.20 1.28
CA SER A 208 -25.17 9.48 2.63
C SER A 208 -25.85 8.60 3.68
N ASP A 209 -27.19 8.47 3.62
CA ASP A 209 -27.96 7.58 4.50
C ASP A 209 -27.54 6.09 4.36
N GLN A 210 -27.35 5.64 3.11
CA GLN A 210 -26.91 4.25 2.87
C GLN A 210 -25.46 4.01 3.29
N ALA A 211 -24.57 4.97 3.10
CA ALA A 211 -23.17 4.90 3.57
C ALA A 211 -23.14 4.77 5.11
N TYR A 212 -23.89 5.62 5.82
CA TYR A 212 -23.98 5.56 7.27
C TYR A 212 -24.54 4.23 7.79
N LYS A 213 -25.69 3.77 7.25
CA LYS A 213 -26.30 2.49 7.61
C LYS A 213 -25.38 1.31 7.38
N ARG A 214 -24.69 1.30 6.23
CA ARG A 214 -23.73 0.26 5.89
C ARG A 214 -22.54 0.26 6.85
N THR A 215 -22.01 1.45 7.17
CA THR A 215 -20.90 1.59 8.12
C THR A 215 -21.31 1.11 9.51
N GLN A 216 -22.47 1.52 9.99
CA GLN A 216 -23.02 1.09 11.29
C GLN A 216 -23.16 -0.45 11.37
N GLN A 217 -23.55 -1.10 10.27
CA GLN A 217 -23.76 -2.54 10.23
C GLN A 217 -22.44 -3.32 10.15
N ILE A 218 -21.48 -2.87 9.31
CA ILE A 218 -20.30 -3.66 8.94
C ILE A 218 -19.04 -3.20 9.69
N ARG A 219 -18.90 -1.89 9.90
CA ARG A 219 -17.72 -1.27 10.51
C ARG A 219 -18.13 -0.19 11.52
N PRO A 220 -18.87 -0.59 12.60
CA PRO A 220 -19.31 0.37 13.63
C PRO A 220 -18.15 1.03 14.38
N ASP A 221 -16.95 0.46 14.31
CA ASP A 221 -15.72 1.03 14.84
C ASP A 221 -15.34 2.37 14.19
N LEU A 222 -15.68 2.56 12.91
CA LEU A 222 -15.41 3.82 12.18
C LEU A 222 -16.29 5.00 12.62
N LEU A 223 -17.40 4.73 13.30
CA LEU A 223 -18.35 5.75 13.80
C LEU A 223 -18.09 6.15 15.25
N LYS A 224 -17.09 5.56 15.89
CA LYS A 224 -16.68 5.95 17.24
C LYS A 224 -15.68 7.09 17.12
N ASP A 225 -16.00 8.25 17.70
CA ASP A 225 -15.02 9.30 17.93
C ASP A 225 -13.85 8.71 18.74
N GLU A 226 -12.62 8.96 18.31
CA GLU A 226 -11.39 8.57 19.03
C GLU A 226 -11.28 9.31 20.36
#